data_022f241723fd710c03a54fb969ab0aac
#
_entry.id   022f241723fd710c03a54fb969ab0aac
#
_cell.length_a   1.000
_cell.length_b   1.000
_cell.length_c   1.000
_cell.angle_alpha   90.00
_cell.angle_beta   90.00
_cell.angle_gamma   90.00
#
_symmetry.space_group_name_H-M   'P 1'
#
loop_
_entity.id
_entity.type
_entity.pdbx_description
1 polymer ?
#
loop_
_entity_poly.entity_id
_entity_poly.type
_entity_poly.pdbx_seq_one_letter_code
_entity_poly.pdbx_strand_id
1 'polypeptide(L)'
;MFLFRKGEQRLSVDEARALTTGESPEAVLLDVREKSEWEAGHAPGTVHAPLTGLVAGAALPQAARCRPLVVVCRSGHRSRQAAELLAARGADAVDVKGGMNAWAAAGHPVVDERGNSGSIT
;
A
#
# COMPACT_ATOMS: atom_id res chain seq x y z
N MET A 1 -5.77 16.39 11.14
CA MET A 1 -5.00 16.94 10.01
C MET A 1 -4.52 15.81 9.13
N PHE A 2 -4.61 15.96 7.82
CA PHE A 2 -4.17 14.92 6.87
C PHE A 2 -2.74 15.15 6.44
N LEU A 3 -1.97 14.08 6.30
CA LEU A 3 -0.64 14.09 5.70
C LEU A 3 -0.76 14.31 4.18
N PHE A 4 -1.77 13.69 3.57
CA PHE A 4 -2.05 13.82 2.14
C PHE A 4 -3.27 14.69 1.92
N ARG A 5 -3.23 15.53 0.89
CA ARG A 5 -4.38 16.35 0.54
C ARG A 5 -5.32 15.56 -0.38
N LYS A 6 -6.61 15.82 -0.27
CA LYS A 6 -7.56 15.33 -1.24
C LYS A 6 -7.15 15.83 -2.63
N GLY A 7 -7.02 14.90 -3.59
CA GLY A 7 -6.55 15.23 -4.92
C GLY A 7 -5.03 15.30 -5.05
N GLU A 8 -4.31 14.89 -4.01
CA GLU A 8 -2.85 14.79 -4.04
C GLU A 8 -2.39 13.92 -5.20
N GLN A 9 -1.26 14.29 -5.81
CA GLN A 9 -0.67 13.46 -6.85
C GLN A 9 -0.17 12.15 -6.24
N ARG A 10 -0.16 11.12 -7.10
CA ARG A 10 0.31 9.80 -6.72
C ARG A 10 1.78 9.87 -6.32
N LEU A 11 2.16 9.04 -5.35
CA LEU A 11 3.54 8.97 -4.89
C LEU A 11 4.40 8.10 -5.80
N SER A 12 5.69 8.44 -5.92
CA SER A 12 6.67 7.51 -6.47
C SER A 12 6.96 6.42 -5.46
N VAL A 13 7.58 5.32 -5.91
CA VAL A 13 7.98 4.25 -4.99
C VAL A 13 9.03 4.71 -3.99
N ASP A 14 9.90 5.64 -4.38
CA ASP A 14 10.92 6.19 -3.47
C ASP A 14 10.27 7.04 -2.37
N GLU A 15 9.33 7.89 -2.74
CA GLU A 15 8.55 8.68 -1.77
C GLU A 15 7.75 7.76 -0.83
N ALA A 16 7.12 6.74 -1.40
CA ALA A 16 6.33 5.77 -0.63
C ALA A 16 7.20 5.05 0.40
N ARG A 17 8.37 4.59 -0.02
CA ARG A 17 9.30 3.91 0.88
C ARG A 17 9.77 4.84 2.01
N ALA A 18 10.13 6.07 1.67
CA ALA A 18 10.60 7.03 2.67
C ALA A 18 9.56 7.31 3.74
N LEU A 19 8.28 7.40 3.35
CA LEU A 19 7.19 7.70 4.29
C LEU A 19 6.76 6.51 5.15
N THR A 20 7.01 5.28 4.69
CA THR A 20 6.47 4.07 5.32
C THR A 20 7.50 3.20 6.01
N THR A 21 8.77 3.63 6.03
CA THR A 21 9.86 2.87 6.68
C THR A 21 10.58 3.73 7.73
N GLY A 22 11.49 3.11 8.46
CA GLY A 22 12.25 3.77 9.52
C GLY A 22 11.67 3.46 10.90
N GLU A 23 12.22 4.12 11.94
CA GLU A 23 11.80 3.88 13.32
C GLU A 23 10.42 4.44 13.63
N SER A 24 10.07 5.56 12.99
CA SER A 24 8.78 6.22 13.21
C SER A 24 8.16 6.59 11.87
N PRO A 25 7.62 5.61 11.14
CA PRO A 25 7.05 5.87 9.82
C PRO A 25 5.89 6.87 9.91
N GLU A 26 5.85 7.81 8.97
CA GLU A 26 4.76 8.81 8.91
C GLU A 26 3.47 8.22 8.38
N ALA A 27 3.55 7.13 7.62
CA ALA A 27 2.39 6.51 7.00
C ALA A 27 2.54 4.97 7.01
N VAL A 28 1.42 4.29 6.79
CA VAL A 28 1.35 2.84 6.68
C VAL A 28 1.27 2.47 5.20
N LEU A 29 2.11 1.52 4.77
CA LEU A 29 2.00 0.95 3.43
C LEU A 29 0.90 -0.12 3.45
N LEU A 30 -0.14 0.08 2.64
CA LEU A 30 -1.29 -0.79 2.57
C LEU A 30 -1.34 -1.48 1.21
N ASP A 31 -1.14 -2.78 1.19
CA ASP A 31 -1.17 -3.57 -0.04
C ASP A 31 -2.58 -4.10 -0.27
N VAL A 32 -3.19 -3.72 -1.40
CA VAL A 32 -4.58 -4.08 -1.73
C VAL A 32 -4.69 -5.16 -2.79
N ARG A 33 -3.56 -5.86 -3.06
CA ARG A 33 -3.56 -7.00 -3.97
C ARG A 33 -4.25 -8.20 -3.31
N GLU A 34 -4.57 -9.22 -4.10
CA GLU A 34 -5.18 -10.42 -3.56
C GLU A 34 -4.15 -11.26 -2.79
N LYS A 35 -4.64 -12.17 -1.96
CA LYS A 35 -3.81 -12.94 -1.03
C LYS A 35 -2.67 -13.70 -1.72
N SER A 36 -2.93 -14.33 -2.86
CA SER A 36 -1.90 -15.08 -3.58
C SER A 36 -0.76 -14.20 -4.07
N GLU A 37 -1.08 -13.00 -4.53
CA GLU A 37 -0.07 -12.02 -4.96
C GLU A 37 0.78 -11.58 -3.76
N TRP A 38 0.13 -11.33 -2.64
CA TRP A 38 0.79 -10.91 -1.40
C TRP A 38 1.73 -11.98 -0.85
N GLU A 39 1.27 -13.22 -0.84
CA GLU A 39 2.07 -14.33 -0.34
C GLU A 39 3.33 -14.57 -1.19
N ALA A 40 3.26 -14.37 -2.50
CA ALA A 40 4.40 -14.53 -3.40
C ALA A 40 5.48 -13.47 -3.18
N GLY A 41 5.07 -12.25 -2.83
CA GLY A 41 6.02 -11.18 -2.55
C GLY A 41 5.34 -9.87 -2.20
N HIS A 42 5.83 -9.22 -1.15
CA HIS A 42 5.33 -7.94 -0.68
C HIS A 42 6.46 -7.15 -0.02
N ALA A 43 6.25 -5.86 0.16
CA ALA A 43 7.23 -5.03 0.86
C ALA A 43 7.26 -5.42 2.35
N PRO A 44 8.44 -5.45 2.98
CA PRO A 44 8.53 -5.76 4.41
C PRO A 44 7.70 -4.78 5.25
N GLY A 45 6.98 -5.29 6.24
CA GLY A 45 6.17 -4.48 7.14
C GLY A 45 4.86 -3.98 6.55
N THR A 46 4.49 -4.40 5.35
CA THR A 46 3.25 -3.99 4.69
C THR A 46 2.03 -4.59 5.40
N VAL A 47 0.99 -3.79 5.53
CA VAL A 47 -0.32 -4.26 5.99
C VAL A 47 -1.12 -4.68 4.78
N HIS A 48 -1.74 -5.86 4.83
CA HIS A 48 -2.50 -6.43 3.72
C HIS A 48 -4.00 -6.24 3.90
N ALA A 49 -4.66 -5.66 2.89
CA ALA A 49 -6.11 -5.47 2.89
C ALA A 49 -6.61 -5.56 1.44
N PRO A 50 -6.97 -6.75 0.96
CA PRO A 50 -7.38 -6.92 -0.44
C PRO A 50 -8.53 -6.01 -0.85
N LEU A 51 -8.45 -5.44 -2.05
CA LEU A 51 -9.48 -4.54 -2.57
C LEU A 51 -10.86 -5.20 -2.58
N THR A 52 -10.94 -6.48 -2.91
CA THR A 52 -12.22 -7.21 -2.90
C THR A 52 -12.90 -7.15 -1.54
N GLY A 53 -12.14 -7.30 -0.47
CA GLY A 53 -12.66 -7.16 0.88
C GLY A 53 -13.09 -5.73 1.20
N LEU A 54 -12.28 -4.76 0.81
CA LEU A 54 -12.60 -3.34 1.06
C LEU A 54 -13.88 -2.92 0.33
N VAL A 55 -14.04 -3.33 -0.92
CA VAL A 55 -15.25 -3.05 -1.70
C VAL A 55 -16.48 -3.70 -1.04
N ALA A 56 -16.32 -4.88 -0.47
CA ALA A 56 -17.39 -5.58 0.23
C ALA A 56 -17.69 -5.00 1.62
N GLY A 57 -16.98 -3.97 2.04
CA GLY A 57 -17.22 -3.30 3.31
C GLY A 57 -16.37 -3.77 4.49
N ALA A 58 -15.35 -4.58 4.24
CA ALA A 58 -14.46 -5.03 5.30
C ALA A 58 -13.77 -3.83 5.97
N ALA A 59 -13.60 -3.89 7.27
CA ALA A 59 -12.87 -2.89 8.02
C ALA A 59 -11.37 -3.00 7.72
N LEU A 60 -10.66 -1.87 7.84
CA LEU A 60 -9.20 -1.87 7.76
C LEU A 60 -8.61 -2.70 8.91
N PRO A 61 -7.48 -3.39 8.65
CA PRO A 61 -6.70 -3.97 9.74
C PRO A 61 -6.34 -2.91 10.78
N GLN A 62 -6.27 -3.30 12.04
CA GLN A 62 -6.03 -2.37 13.13
C GLN A 62 -4.78 -1.51 12.93
N ALA A 63 -3.71 -2.10 12.39
CA ALA A 63 -2.45 -1.39 12.15
C ALA A 63 -2.58 -0.24 11.16
N ALA A 64 -3.64 -0.24 10.33
CA ALA A 64 -3.87 0.80 9.32
C ALA A 64 -4.95 1.81 9.74
N ARG A 65 -5.59 1.62 10.90
CA ARG A 65 -6.67 2.50 11.33
C ARG A 65 -6.12 3.82 11.87
N CYS A 66 -6.77 4.91 11.51
CA CYS A 66 -6.44 6.27 11.99
C CYS A 66 -5.00 6.67 11.67
N ARG A 67 -4.45 6.14 10.58
CA ARG A 67 -3.10 6.45 10.11
C ARG A 67 -3.17 6.92 8.66
N PRO A 68 -2.22 7.78 8.22
CA PRO A 68 -2.07 8.05 6.79
C PRO A 68 -1.73 6.74 6.06
N LEU A 69 -2.34 6.53 4.90
CA LEU A 69 -2.22 5.29 4.14
C LEU A 69 -1.57 5.54 2.78
N VAL A 70 -0.52 4.80 2.50
CA VAL A 70 0.11 4.75 1.18
C VAL A 70 -0.32 3.41 0.57
N VAL A 71 -1.19 3.48 -0.43
CA VAL A 71 -1.88 2.30 -0.98
C VAL A 71 -1.15 1.80 -2.21
N VAL A 72 -0.84 0.51 -2.24
CA VAL A 72 -0.08 -0.09 -3.34
C VAL A 72 -0.79 -1.33 -3.89
N CYS A 73 -0.69 -1.52 -5.20
CA CYS A 73 -1.11 -2.75 -5.87
C CYS A 73 0.01 -3.18 -6.83
N ARG A 74 -0.27 -4.05 -7.80
CA ARG A 74 0.76 -4.55 -8.71
C ARG A 74 1.27 -3.46 -9.66
N SER A 75 0.37 -2.75 -10.35
CA SER A 75 0.72 -1.80 -11.42
C SER A 75 0.16 -0.39 -11.24
N GLY A 76 -0.71 -0.19 -10.23
CA GLY A 76 -1.25 1.13 -9.90
C GLY A 76 -2.71 1.37 -10.24
N HIS A 77 -3.45 0.38 -10.73
CA HIS A 77 -4.87 0.55 -11.06
C HIS A 77 -5.79 0.31 -9.85
N ARG A 78 -5.64 -0.84 -9.20
CA ARG A 78 -6.44 -1.20 -8.01
C ARG A 78 -6.16 -0.26 -6.84
N SER A 79 -4.91 0.16 -6.67
CA SER A 79 -4.53 1.06 -5.59
C SER A 79 -5.16 2.43 -5.72
N ARG A 80 -5.32 2.92 -6.96
CA ARG A 80 -5.99 4.19 -7.19
C ARG A 80 -7.46 4.10 -6.78
N GLN A 81 -8.15 3.04 -7.18
CA GLN A 81 -9.53 2.78 -6.78
C GLN A 81 -9.65 2.65 -5.25
N ALA A 82 -8.74 1.90 -4.63
CA ALA A 82 -8.74 1.71 -3.18
C ALA A 82 -8.51 3.02 -2.44
N ALA A 83 -7.57 3.85 -2.89
CA ALA A 83 -7.29 5.13 -2.25
C ALA A 83 -8.51 6.05 -2.33
N GLU A 84 -9.20 6.09 -3.46
CA GLU A 84 -10.43 6.87 -3.62
C GLU A 84 -11.54 6.36 -2.68
N LEU A 85 -11.71 5.04 -2.61
CA LEU A 85 -12.67 4.40 -1.72
C LEU A 85 -12.41 4.74 -0.26
N LEU A 86 -11.17 4.62 0.16
CA LEU A 86 -10.77 4.89 1.55
C LEU A 86 -10.89 6.38 1.87
N ALA A 87 -10.52 7.26 0.96
CA ALA A 87 -10.68 8.70 1.14
C ALA A 87 -12.16 9.07 1.30
N ALA A 88 -13.05 8.44 0.54
CA ALA A 88 -14.49 8.64 0.66
C ALA A 88 -15.02 8.21 2.03
N ARG A 89 -14.32 7.29 2.71
CA ARG A 89 -14.64 6.85 4.07
C ARG A 89 -13.95 7.69 5.14
N GLY A 90 -13.27 8.75 4.76
CA GLY A 90 -12.60 9.67 5.69
C GLY A 90 -11.14 9.36 5.98
N ALA A 91 -10.55 8.38 5.31
CA ALA A 91 -9.14 8.06 5.49
C ALA A 91 -8.24 9.05 4.76
N ASP A 92 -7.03 9.23 5.29
CA ASP A 92 -5.96 10.01 4.65
C ASP A 92 -5.17 9.05 3.77
N ALA A 93 -5.51 8.96 2.48
CA ALA A 93 -4.97 7.93 1.60
C ALA A 93 -4.47 8.50 0.27
N VAL A 94 -3.35 7.99 -0.19
CA VAL A 94 -2.77 8.26 -1.50
C VAL A 94 -2.22 6.95 -2.06
N ASP A 95 -2.12 6.80 -3.37
CA ASP A 95 -1.59 5.57 -3.95
C ASP A 95 -0.21 5.75 -4.57
N VAL A 96 0.41 4.62 -4.92
CA VAL A 96 1.76 4.56 -5.46
C VAL A 96 1.70 4.34 -6.98
N LYS A 97 2.33 5.24 -7.71
CA LYS A 97 2.45 5.13 -9.17
C LYS A 97 3.33 3.93 -9.53
N GLY A 98 2.84 3.08 -10.41
CA GLY A 98 3.57 1.91 -10.87
C GLY A 98 3.55 0.70 -9.94
N GLY A 99 3.06 0.86 -8.72
CA GLY A 99 2.84 -0.23 -7.78
C GLY A 99 4.07 -1.06 -7.45
N MET A 100 3.83 -2.34 -7.13
CA MET A 100 4.91 -3.27 -6.76
C MET A 100 5.84 -3.59 -7.93
N ASN A 101 5.37 -3.47 -9.17
CA ASN A 101 6.26 -3.61 -10.33
C ASN A 101 7.35 -2.53 -10.29
N ALA A 102 6.98 -1.28 -10.07
CA ALA A 102 7.95 -0.17 -9.97
C ALA A 102 8.80 -0.29 -8.69
N TRP A 103 8.22 -0.76 -7.60
CA TRP A 103 8.92 -1.00 -6.33
C TRP A 103 10.09 -1.98 -6.54
N ALA A 104 9.81 -3.13 -7.15
CA ALA A 104 10.82 -4.14 -7.42
C ALA A 104 11.86 -3.65 -8.44
N ALA A 105 11.43 -2.94 -9.50
CA ALA A 105 12.31 -2.38 -10.51
C ALA A 105 13.30 -1.35 -9.94
N ALA A 106 12.89 -0.64 -8.89
CA ALA A 106 13.75 0.32 -8.18
C ALA A 106 14.73 -0.36 -7.21
N GLY A 107 14.67 -1.68 -7.08
CA GLY A 107 15.55 -2.42 -6.17
C GLY A 107 15.10 -2.41 -4.72
N HIS A 108 13.87 -1.98 -4.44
CA HIS A 108 13.36 -1.97 -3.07
C HIS A 108 13.03 -3.41 -2.63
N PRO A 109 13.15 -3.72 -1.33
CA PRO A 109 13.04 -5.10 -0.86
C PRO A 109 11.64 -5.68 -1.04
N VAL A 110 11.61 -6.95 -1.46
CA VAL A 110 10.38 -7.75 -1.59
C VAL A 110 10.62 -9.07 -0.88
N VAL A 111 9.74 -9.43 0.03
CA VAL A 111 9.84 -10.66 0.81
C VAL A 111 8.59 -11.51 0.62
N ASP A 112 8.73 -12.82 0.77
CA ASP A 112 7.59 -13.72 0.78
C ASP A 112 7.02 -13.86 2.20
N GLU A 113 6.01 -14.69 2.37
CA GLU A 113 5.34 -14.89 3.66
C GLU A 113 6.26 -15.49 4.74
N ARG A 114 7.40 -16.06 4.34
CA ARG A 114 8.41 -16.64 5.25
C ARG A 114 9.56 -15.68 5.53
N GLY A 115 9.55 -14.49 4.96
CA GLY A 115 10.62 -13.52 5.10
C GLY A 115 11.80 -13.74 4.16
N ASN A 116 11.71 -14.69 3.21
CA ASN A 116 12.72 -14.92 2.18
C ASN A 116 12.49 -13.96 1.01
N SER A 117 13.44 -13.90 0.08
CA SER A 117 13.24 -13.11 -1.14
C SER A 117 11.95 -13.52 -1.85
N GLY A 118 11.09 -12.54 -2.10
CA GLY A 118 9.84 -12.73 -2.80
C GLY A 118 9.89 -12.25 -4.25
N SER A 119 8.82 -12.48 -4.97
CA SER A 119 8.66 -12.01 -6.34
C SER A 119 7.30 -11.37 -6.54
N ILE A 120 7.22 -10.47 -7.52
CA ILE A 120 5.95 -9.83 -7.88
C ILE A 120 5.34 -10.61 -9.05
N THR A 121 4.20 -11.21 -8.80
CA THR A 121 3.47 -11.99 -9.80
C THR A 121 2.38 -11.17 -10.49
#